data_fe53b1f54909d1951d7b1b7d914ffb0a
#
_entry.id   fe53b1f54909d1951d7b1b7d914ffb0a
#
_cell.length_a   1.000
_cell.length_b   1.000
_cell.length_c   1.000
_cell.angle_alpha   90.00
_cell.angle_beta   90.00
_cell.angle_gamma   90.00
#
_symmetry.space_group_name_H-M   'P 1'
#
loop_
_entity.id
_entity.type
_entity.pdbx_description
1 polymer ?
#
loop_
_entity_poly.entity_id
_entity_poly.type
_entity_poly.pdbx_seq_one_letter_code
_entity_poly.pdbx_strand_id
1 'polypeptide(L)'
;DAFFESLKLYLNKHQFTDVEMHEFRLACEDISGEDLNWFFNQWYFGSGHPTAEIDYKYNDEAGKVHVIVKQTQKTGKLFKLPIAIDIYNGPNKVRHNVWANNATDTFTFTYTKRPDLINVDGDKVLLWVKKDNKTLENFIHQYTYAGNYIDRREAIDFASKKLDDPKAVELIKTALNDRYHGLRSFAISKADLRKETIRNGF
;
A
#
# COMPACT_ATOMS: atom_id res chain seq x y z
N ASP A 1 3.92 -9.91 20.69
CA ASP A 1 3.10 -9.71 19.49
C ASP A 1 1.86 -10.60 19.60
N ALA A 2 0.67 -9.95 19.65
CA ALA A 2 -0.61 -10.62 19.89
C ALA A 2 -0.88 -11.83 18.96
N PHE A 3 -0.47 -11.74 17.69
CA PHE A 3 -0.64 -12.84 16.73
C PHE A 3 0.12 -14.11 17.15
N PHE A 4 1.40 -13.97 17.56
CA PHE A 4 2.19 -15.13 17.98
C PHE A 4 1.73 -15.70 19.32
N GLU A 5 1.22 -14.85 20.21
CA GLU A 5 0.61 -15.30 21.48
C GLU A 5 -0.71 -16.03 21.22
N SER A 6 -1.55 -15.54 20.30
CA SER A 6 -2.76 -16.22 19.87
C SER A 6 -2.44 -17.60 19.27
N LEU A 7 -1.42 -17.68 18.43
CA LEU A 7 -0.99 -18.94 17.82
C LEU A 7 -0.49 -19.92 18.90
N LYS A 8 0.27 -19.43 19.88
CA LYS A 8 0.74 -20.25 21.02
C LYS A 8 -0.43 -20.74 21.88
N LEU A 9 -1.39 -19.85 22.17
CA LEU A 9 -2.60 -20.23 22.93
C LEU A 9 -3.38 -21.32 22.18
N TYR A 10 -3.64 -21.11 20.88
CA TYR A 10 -4.34 -22.07 20.03
C TYR A 10 -3.67 -23.43 20.01
N LEU A 11 -2.34 -23.50 19.76
CA LEU A 11 -1.59 -24.75 19.71
C LEU A 11 -1.57 -25.47 21.05
N ASN A 12 -1.42 -24.75 22.18
CA ASN A 12 -1.40 -25.35 23.51
C ASN A 12 -2.78 -25.88 23.94
N LYS A 13 -3.85 -25.13 23.63
CA LYS A 13 -5.22 -25.47 24.02
C LYS A 13 -5.76 -26.67 23.27
N HIS A 14 -5.30 -26.87 22.03
CA HIS A 14 -5.83 -27.87 21.12
C HIS A 14 -4.80 -28.96 20.74
N GLN A 15 -3.85 -29.25 21.64
CA GLN A 15 -2.90 -30.35 21.43
C GLN A 15 -3.63 -31.68 21.31
N PHE A 16 -3.32 -32.43 20.25
CA PHE A 16 -3.84 -33.79 20.01
C PHE A 16 -5.36 -33.86 19.83
N THR A 17 -6.01 -32.76 19.41
CA THR A 17 -7.44 -32.71 19.11
C THR A 17 -7.68 -32.22 17.68
N ASP A 18 -8.84 -32.55 17.12
CA ASP A 18 -9.31 -31.96 15.87
C ASP A 18 -9.73 -30.50 16.12
N VAL A 19 -9.45 -29.63 15.15
CA VAL A 19 -9.76 -28.20 15.24
C VAL A 19 -10.23 -27.65 13.90
N GLU A 20 -11.02 -26.60 14.00
CA GLU A 20 -11.47 -25.80 12.85
C GLU A 20 -10.94 -24.35 12.96
N MET A 21 -11.21 -23.55 11.95
CA MET A 21 -10.74 -22.15 11.92
C MET A 21 -11.39 -21.28 13.00
N HIS A 22 -12.56 -21.72 13.52
CA HIS A 22 -13.25 -20.99 14.59
C HIS A 22 -12.47 -20.97 15.90
N GLU A 23 -11.80 -22.09 16.25
CA GLU A 23 -10.97 -22.17 17.45
C GLU A 23 -9.76 -21.25 17.36
N PHE A 24 -9.17 -21.13 16.15
CA PHE A 24 -8.09 -20.18 15.93
C PHE A 24 -8.59 -18.73 16.05
N ARG A 25 -9.75 -18.40 15.49
CA ARG A 25 -10.37 -17.09 15.65
C ARG A 25 -10.58 -16.75 17.13
N LEU A 26 -11.17 -17.66 17.89
CA LEU A 26 -11.42 -17.47 19.33
C LEU A 26 -10.11 -17.22 20.11
N ALA A 27 -9.04 -17.96 19.79
CA ALA A 27 -7.73 -17.72 20.41
C ALA A 27 -7.16 -16.32 20.06
N CYS A 28 -7.41 -15.84 18.84
CA CYS A 28 -7.02 -14.49 18.45
C CYS A 28 -7.85 -13.42 19.19
N GLU A 29 -9.15 -13.64 19.36
CA GLU A 29 -10.04 -12.75 20.12
C GLU A 29 -9.71 -12.73 21.61
N ASP A 30 -9.40 -13.90 22.21
CA ASP A 30 -9.00 -14.01 23.62
C ASP A 30 -7.75 -13.20 23.93
N ILE A 31 -6.78 -13.17 23.02
CA ILE A 31 -5.50 -12.46 23.22
C ILE A 31 -5.62 -10.96 22.86
N SER A 32 -6.32 -10.64 21.75
CA SER A 32 -6.41 -9.24 21.27
C SER A 32 -7.44 -8.42 22.00
N GLY A 33 -8.50 -9.07 22.55
CA GLY A 33 -9.69 -8.39 23.09
C GLY A 33 -10.61 -7.79 22.02
N GLU A 34 -10.36 -8.08 20.74
CA GLU A 34 -11.11 -7.55 19.59
C GLU A 34 -12.05 -8.58 19.01
N ASP A 35 -13.25 -8.16 18.56
CA ASP A 35 -14.11 -9.02 17.73
C ASP A 35 -13.54 -9.14 16.32
N LEU A 36 -13.07 -10.34 15.97
CA LEU A 36 -12.45 -10.64 14.68
C LEU A 36 -13.38 -11.40 13.72
N ASN A 37 -14.67 -11.54 14.05
CA ASN A 37 -15.65 -12.17 13.14
C ASN A 37 -15.64 -11.55 11.74
N TRP A 38 -15.60 -10.22 11.65
CA TRP A 38 -15.57 -9.51 10.37
C TRP A 38 -14.33 -9.89 9.55
N PHE A 39 -13.16 -10.03 10.22
CA PHE A 39 -11.88 -10.35 9.56
C PHE A 39 -11.90 -11.78 9.01
N PHE A 40 -12.29 -12.77 9.84
CA PHE A 40 -12.33 -14.15 9.41
C PHE A 40 -13.41 -14.40 8.35
N ASN A 41 -14.59 -13.78 8.48
CA ASN A 41 -15.64 -13.83 7.45
C ASN A 41 -15.20 -13.20 6.12
N GLN A 42 -14.38 -12.17 6.18
CA GLN A 42 -13.89 -11.49 4.99
C GLN A 42 -12.77 -12.26 4.29
N TRP A 43 -11.79 -12.77 5.05
CA TRP A 43 -10.51 -13.23 4.51
C TRP A 43 -10.32 -14.74 4.51
N TYR A 44 -10.98 -15.47 5.41
CA TYR A 44 -10.91 -16.93 5.50
C TYR A 44 -12.14 -17.63 4.91
N PHE A 45 -13.34 -17.20 5.29
CA PHE A 45 -14.58 -17.85 4.85
C PHE A 45 -15.15 -17.20 3.58
N GLY A 46 -14.74 -15.99 3.26
CA GLY A 46 -15.17 -15.26 2.07
C GLY A 46 -14.25 -15.48 0.87
N SER A 47 -14.82 -15.36 -0.33
CA SER A 47 -14.07 -15.41 -1.58
C SER A 47 -13.78 -14.02 -2.14
N GLY A 48 -12.80 -13.94 -3.06
CA GLY A 48 -12.41 -12.73 -3.76
C GLY A 48 -11.39 -11.88 -2.98
N HIS A 49 -10.95 -10.82 -3.62
CA HIS A 49 -10.04 -9.84 -3.04
C HIS A 49 -10.48 -8.41 -3.44
N PRO A 50 -10.17 -7.38 -2.64
CA PRO A 50 -10.52 -6.02 -2.98
C PRO A 50 -9.68 -5.52 -4.15
N THR A 51 -10.34 -4.76 -5.02
CA THR A 51 -9.69 -3.91 -6.01
C THR A 51 -10.11 -2.47 -5.74
N ALA A 52 -9.20 -1.52 -5.84
CA ALA A 52 -9.52 -0.13 -5.57
C ALA A 52 -8.85 0.83 -6.55
N GLU A 53 -9.53 1.93 -6.82
CA GLU A 53 -8.99 3.11 -7.47
C GLU A 53 -8.86 4.22 -6.45
N ILE A 54 -7.71 4.90 -6.45
CA ILE A 54 -7.38 5.96 -5.49
C ILE A 54 -7.15 7.25 -6.25
N ASP A 55 -7.92 8.28 -5.91
CA ASP A 55 -7.83 9.60 -6.48
C ASP A 55 -7.53 10.66 -5.42
N TYR A 56 -6.89 11.76 -5.85
CA TYR A 56 -6.49 12.87 -5.00
C TYR A 56 -7.04 14.17 -5.55
N LYS A 57 -7.88 14.87 -4.78
CA LYS A 57 -8.42 16.18 -5.15
C LYS A 57 -7.90 17.23 -4.18
N TYR A 58 -7.01 18.09 -4.68
CA TYR A 58 -6.42 19.18 -3.91
C TYR A 58 -7.26 20.45 -4.07
N ASN A 59 -7.46 21.14 -2.96
CA ASN A 59 -7.99 22.50 -2.91
C ASN A 59 -6.97 23.36 -2.17
N ASP A 60 -6.07 23.97 -2.92
CA ASP A 60 -4.95 24.75 -2.36
C ASP A 60 -5.44 26.04 -1.67
N GLU A 61 -6.56 26.63 -2.12
CA GLU A 61 -7.15 27.82 -1.48
C GLU A 61 -7.69 27.50 -0.08
N ALA A 62 -8.31 26.35 0.08
CA ALA A 62 -8.82 25.88 1.38
C ALA A 62 -7.78 25.12 2.20
N GLY A 63 -6.56 24.85 1.66
CA GLY A 63 -5.54 24.03 2.30
C GLY A 63 -6.04 22.61 2.62
N LYS A 64 -6.76 21.98 1.68
CA LYS A 64 -7.38 20.66 1.89
C LYS A 64 -7.11 19.72 0.74
N VAL A 65 -6.94 18.44 1.06
CA VAL A 65 -6.92 17.36 0.08
C VAL A 65 -7.97 16.33 0.42
N HIS A 66 -8.69 15.85 -0.59
CA HIS A 66 -9.60 14.72 -0.50
C HIS A 66 -8.93 13.50 -1.12
N VAL A 67 -8.72 12.47 -0.32
CA VAL A 67 -8.26 11.15 -0.75
C VAL A 67 -9.50 10.29 -0.94
N ILE A 68 -9.78 9.90 -2.16
CA ILE A 68 -10.97 9.15 -2.55
C ILE A 68 -10.54 7.72 -2.81
N VAL A 69 -11.07 6.78 -2.05
CA VAL A 69 -10.84 5.33 -2.21
C VAL A 69 -12.13 4.71 -2.72
N LYS A 70 -12.10 4.24 -3.97
CA LYS A 70 -13.25 3.61 -4.62
C LYS A 70 -12.97 2.13 -4.81
N GLN A 71 -13.79 1.27 -4.22
CA GLN A 71 -13.73 -0.17 -4.45
C GLN A 71 -14.32 -0.50 -5.83
N THR A 72 -13.59 -1.26 -6.65
CA THR A 72 -13.90 -1.49 -8.08
C THR A 72 -14.07 -2.96 -8.45
N GLN A 73 -14.03 -3.88 -7.50
CA GLN A 73 -14.28 -5.30 -7.75
C GLN A 73 -15.70 -5.54 -8.26
N LYS A 74 -15.83 -6.49 -9.18
CA LYS A 74 -17.11 -6.79 -9.86
C LYS A 74 -18.01 -7.76 -9.08
N THR A 75 -17.55 -8.28 -7.96
CA THR A 75 -18.27 -9.31 -7.17
C THR A 75 -19.47 -8.77 -6.39
N GLY A 76 -19.64 -7.44 -6.32
CA GLY A 76 -20.65 -6.80 -5.45
C GLY A 76 -20.32 -6.82 -3.96
N LYS A 77 -19.31 -7.60 -3.53
CA LYS A 77 -18.86 -7.66 -2.14
C LYS A 77 -18.04 -6.42 -1.81
N LEU A 78 -18.38 -5.74 -0.72
CA LEU A 78 -17.55 -4.66 -0.17
C LEU A 78 -16.64 -5.21 0.92
N PHE A 79 -15.42 -4.71 0.95
CA PHE A 79 -14.41 -5.08 1.94
C PHE A 79 -14.24 -3.97 2.96
N LYS A 80 -14.08 -4.35 4.23
CA LYS A 80 -13.61 -3.44 5.29
C LYS A 80 -12.10 -3.38 5.24
N LEU A 81 -11.55 -2.20 4.99
CA LEU A 81 -10.11 -2.02 4.79
C LEU A 81 -9.58 -1.00 5.81
N PRO A 82 -8.77 -1.45 6.80
CA PRO A 82 -8.02 -0.54 7.66
C PRO A 82 -6.84 0.01 6.86
N ILE A 83 -6.86 1.28 6.54
CA ILE A 83 -5.89 1.93 5.67
C ILE A 83 -5.03 2.90 6.48
N ALA A 84 -3.72 2.71 6.46
CA ALA A 84 -2.77 3.71 6.91
C ALA A 84 -2.48 4.69 5.76
N ILE A 85 -2.81 5.96 5.93
CA ILE A 85 -2.51 7.03 4.97
C ILE A 85 -1.38 7.87 5.54
N ASP A 86 -0.21 7.84 4.90
CA ASP A 86 0.96 8.62 5.26
C ASP A 86 1.04 9.87 4.39
N ILE A 87 1.02 11.06 5.00
CA ILE A 87 1.15 12.35 4.33
C ILE A 87 2.57 12.88 4.55
N TYR A 88 3.31 13.06 3.45
CA TYR A 88 4.73 13.46 3.48
C TYR A 88 4.94 14.92 3.12
N ASN A 89 5.83 15.56 3.88
CA ASN A 89 6.46 16.84 3.55
C ASN A 89 7.98 16.66 3.68
N GLY A 90 8.67 16.56 2.56
CA GLY A 90 10.06 16.11 2.54
C GLY A 90 10.20 14.72 3.16
N PRO A 91 11.17 14.49 4.05
CA PRO A 91 11.37 13.20 4.71
C PRO A 91 10.36 12.91 5.85
N ASN A 92 9.66 13.95 6.32
CA ASN A 92 8.73 13.82 7.45
C ASN A 92 7.36 13.36 7.00
N LYS A 93 6.76 12.45 7.77
CA LYS A 93 5.41 11.99 7.50
C LYS A 93 4.50 12.08 8.72
N VAL A 94 3.23 12.34 8.47
CA VAL A 94 2.15 12.21 9.45
C VAL A 94 1.25 11.06 9.00
N ARG A 95 0.98 10.11 9.90
CA ARG A 95 0.13 8.95 9.64
C ARG A 95 -1.28 9.18 10.13
N HIS A 96 -2.25 8.81 9.29
CA HIS A 96 -3.66 8.76 9.62
C HIS A 96 -4.18 7.34 9.37
N ASN A 97 -4.79 6.73 10.39
CA ASN A 97 -5.44 5.44 10.26
C ASN A 97 -6.94 5.65 10.02
N VAL A 98 -7.45 5.11 8.92
CA VAL A 98 -8.84 5.27 8.49
C VAL A 98 -9.43 3.92 8.10
N TRP A 99 -10.75 3.84 8.02
CA TRP A 99 -11.46 2.65 7.54
C TRP A 99 -12.22 2.97 6.25
N ALA A 100 -11.94 2.24 5.18
CA ALA A 100 -12.76 2.25 3.98
C ALA A 100 -13.74 1.07 4.05
N ASN A 101 -15.03 1.39 4.22
CA ASN A 101 -16.09 0.41 4.44
C ASN A 101 -17.18 0.45 3.36
N ASN A 102 -17.15 1.46 2.50
CA ASN A 102 -18.17 1.73 1.49
C ASN A 102 -17.62 1.48 0.07
N ALA A 103 -18.50 1.52 -0.91
CA ALA A 103 -18.10 1.48 -2.32
C ALA A 103 -17.18 2.65 -2.69
N THR A 104 -17.37 3.80 -2.03
CA THR A 104 -16.50 4.98 -2.15
C THR A 104 -16.43 5.67 -0.81
N ASP A 105 -15.22 5.82 -0.30
CA ASP A 105 -14.92 6.59 0.89
C ASP A 105 -14.06 7.79 0.52
N THR A 106 -14.28 8.93 1.18
CA THR A 106 -13.51 10.16 1.00
C THR A 106 -12.95 10.63 2.32
N PHE A 107 -11.62 10.68 2.41
CA PHE A 107 -10.90 11.14 3.58
C PHE A 107 -10.34 12.54 3.29
N THR A 108 -10.62 13.50 4.18
CA THR A 108 -10.21 14.90 4.02
C THR A 108 -9.12 15.24 5.01
N PHE A 109 -8.00 15.74 4.51
CA PHE A 109 -6.87 16.19 5.32
C PHE A 109 -6.58 17.66 5.04
N THR A 110 -6.17 18.39 6.08
CA THR A 110 -5.76 19.79 5.97
C THR A 110 -4.24 19.88 5.84
N TYR A 111 -3.76 20.90 5.12
CA TYR A 111 -2.33 21.19 5.00
C TYR A 111 -2.08 22.70 4.91
N THR A 112 -0.94 23.14 5.38
CA THR A 112 -0.44 24.52 5.21
C THR A 112 0.42 24.64 3.96
N LYS A 113 1.13 23.57 3.60
CA LYS A 113 1.89 23.40 2.37
C LYS A 113 1.43 22.12 1.70
N ARG A 114 1.19 22.17 0.38
CA ARG A 114 0.78 20.99 -0.41
C ARG A 114 1.74 19.83 -0.17
N PRO A 115 1.24 18.66 0.22
CA PRO A 115 2.06 17.49 0.48
C PRO A 115 2.86 17.06 -0.76
N ASP A 116 4.10 16.66 -0.56
CA ASP A 116 4.94 16.12 -1.61
C ASP A 116 4.48 14.71 -2.02
N LEU A 117 3.87 13.96 -1.08
CA LEU A 117 3.31 12.64 -1.31
C LEU A 117 2.19 12.35 -0.32
N ILE A 118 1.13 11.70 -0.79
CA ILE A 118 0.17 10.97 0.04
C ILE A 118 0.30 9.50 -0.32
N ASN A 119 0.74 8.68 0.65
CA ASN A 119 0.96 7.26 0.46
C ASN A 119 -0.14 6.45 1.14
N VAL A 120 -1.07 5.94 0.34
CA VAL A 120 -2.18 5.10 0.80
C VAL A 120 -1.68 3.65 0.97
N ASP A 121 -2.10 3.01 2.07
CA ASP A 121 -1.55 1.75 2.56
C ASP A 121 -0.04 1.89 2.83
N GLY A 122 0.30 2.79 3.75
CA GLY A 122 1.68 3.17 4.05
C GLY A 122 2.56 2.00 4.52
N ASP A 123 1.98 0.95 5.08
CA ASP A 123 2.69 -0.26 5.51
C ASP A 123 2.69 -1.37 4.44
N LYS A 124 1.89 -1.22 3.37
CA LYS A 124 1.73 -2.21 2.29
C LYS A 124 1.30 -3.59 2.80
N VAL A 125 0.37 -3.61 3.76
CA VAL A 125 -0.13 -4.83 4.39
C VAL A 125 -1.46 -5.32 3.81
N LEU A 126 -2.17 -4.48 3.06
CA LEU A 126 -3.45 -4.86 2.50
C LEU A 126 -3.28 -5.80 1.29
N LEU A 127 -4.06 -6.89 1.30
CA LEU A 127 -4.12 -7.86 0.20
C LEU A 127 -5.10 -7.37 -0.87
N TRP A 128 -4.76 -6.31 -1.57
CA TRP A 128 -5.58 -5.69 -2.59
C TRP A 128 -4.82 -5.37 -3.88
N VAL A 129 -5.57 -5.20 -4.95
CA VAL A 129 -5.06 -4.59 -6.19
C VAL A 129 -5.51 -3.14 -6.23
N LYS A 130 -4.57 -2.21 -6.27
CA LYS A 130 -4.89 -0.79 -6.32
C LYS A 130 -4.39 -0.14 -7.61
N LYS A 131 -5.22 0.73 -8.18
CA LYS A 131 -4.83 1.73 -9.16
C LYS A 131 -4.68 3.06 -8.43
N ASP A 132 -3.46 3.54 -8.31
CA ASP A 132 -3.11 4.72 -7.54
C ASP A 132 -2.79 5.88 -8.50
N ASN A 133 -3.68 6.87 -8.58
CA ASN A 133 -3.62 7.96 -9.56
C ASN A 133 -2.69 9.10 -9.09
N LYS A 134 -1.47 8.75 -8.71
CA LYS A 134 -0.39 9.67 -8.36
C LYS A 134 0.31 10.24 -9.58
N THR A 135 0.97 11.39 -9.40
CA THR A 135 1.86 11.99 -10.42
C THR A 135 3.25 11.34 -10.40
N LEU A 136 4.06 11.61 -11.40
CA LEU A 136 5.45 11.16 -11.44
C LEU A 136 6.25 11.72 -10.26
N GLU A 137 6.06 12.98 -9.91
CA GLU A 137 6.68 13.62 -8.77
C GLU A 137 6.36 12.91 -7.45
N ASN A 138 5.11 12.50 -7.25
CA ASN A 138 4.72 11.74 -6.07
C ASN A 138 5.43 10.38 -6.04
N PHE A 139 5.55 9.68 -7.18
CA PHE A 139 6.27 8.40 -7.23
C PHE A 139 7.79 8.56 -7.03
N ILE A 140 8.39 9.63 -7.52
CA ILE A 140 9.81 9.96 -7.23
C ILE A 140 10.00 10.18 -5.73
N HIS A 141 9.12 10.95 -5.11
CA HIS A 141 9.15 11.18 -3.68
C HIS A 141 8.94 9.88 -2.89
N GLN A 142 7.99 9.02 -3.32
CA GLN A 142 7.73 7.71 -2.75
C GLN A 142 8.97 6.81 -2.80
N TYR A 143 9.67 6.76 -3.93
CA TYR A 143 10.91 5.99 -4.07
C TYR A 143 11.97 6.44 -3.07
N THR A 144 12.10 7.74 -2.86
CA THR A 144 13.13 8.33 -2.02
C THR A 144 12.86 8.18 -0.53
N TYR A 145 11.61 8.36 -0.09
CA TYR A 145 11.28 8.54 1.33
C TYR A 145 10.35 7.48 1.92
N ALA A 146 9.55 6.78 1.14
CA ALA A 146 8.59 5.81 1.69
C ALA A 146 9.21 4.50 2.19
N GLY A 147 10.38 4.12 1.72
CA GLY A 147 11.26 3.13 2.33
C GLY A 147 10.89 1.65 2.15
N ASN A 148 9.63 1.26 1.99
CA ASN A 148 9.23 -0.13 1.80
C ASN A 148 9.62 -0.63 0.40
N TYR A 149 9.86 -1.94 0.29
CA TYR A 149 10.16 -2.57 -1.00
C TYR A 149 9.06 -2.31 -2.04
N ILE A 150 7.79 -2.47 -1.66
CA ILE A 150 6.65 -2.29 -2.58
C ILE A 150 6.53 -0.83 -3.00
N ASP A 151 6.74 0.14 -2.11
CA ASP A 151 6.74 1.57 -2.46
C ASP A 151 7.74 1.90 -3.56
N ARG A 152 8.97 1.42 -3.41
CA ARG A 152 10.03 1.66 -4.40
C ARG A 152 9.75 0.91 -5.71
N ARG A 153 9.22 -0.31 -5.63
CA ARG A 153 8.85 -1.11 -6.79
C ARG A 153 7.71 -0.46 -7.59
N GLU A 154 6.67 0.06 -6.93
CA GLU A 154 5.57 0.80 -7.57
C GLU A 154 6.11 2.03 -8.33
N ALA A 155 7.02 2.79 -7.72
CA ALA A 155 7.63 3.96 -8.34
C ALA A 155 8.45 3.60 -9.60
N ILE A 156 9.24 2.52 -9.54
CA ILE A 156 9.99 1.99 -10.70
C ILE A 156 9.02 1.58 -11.82
N ASP A 157 7.95 0.84 -11.49
CA ASP A 157 6.96 0.40 -12.49
C ASP A 157 6.25 1.58 -13.15
N PHE A 158 5.93 2.61 -12.38
CA PHE A 158 5.31 3.83 -12.93
C PHE A 158 6.29 4.60 -13.83
N ALA A 159 7.52 4.84 -13.38
CA ALA A 159 8.53 5.56 -14.14
C ALA A 159 8.89 4.84 -15.45
N SER A 160 8.95 3.51 -15.43
CA SER A 160 9.28 2.73 -16.63
C SER A 160 8.29 2.91 -17.79
N LYS A 161 7.06 3.35 -17.50
CA LYS A 161 6.02 3.65 -18.50
C LYS A 161 6.11 5.09 -19.04
N LYS A 162 7.05 5.90 -18.51
CA LYS A 162 7.21 7.34 -18.82
C LYS A 162 8.65 7.72 -19.17
N LEU A 163 9.36 6.84 -19.86
CA LEU A 163 10.79 7.03 -20.18
C LEU A 163 11.08 8.17 -21.19
N ASP A 164 10.07 8.88 -21.63
CA ASP A 164 10.23 10.14 -22.40
C ASP A 164 10.38 11.35 -21.46
N ASP A 165 10.10 11.20 -20.18
CA ASP A 165 10.32 12.21 -19.14
C ASP A 165 11.72 12.01 -18.52
N PRO A 166 12.59 13.04 -18.54
CA PRO A 166 13.94 12.95 -17.96
C PRO A 166 13.93 12.57 -16.47
N LYS A 167 12.92 13.00 -15.71
CA LYS A 167 12.79 12.65 -14.29
C LYS A 167 12.51 11.15 -14.09
N ALA A 168 11.73 10.55 -14.98
CA ALA A 168 11.48 9.10 -14.94
C ALA A 168 12.74 8.32 -15.28
N VAL A 169 13.52 8.76 -16.26
CA VAL A 169 14.83 8.19 -16.60
C VAL A 169 15.77 8.23 -15.41
N GLU A 170 15.84 9.38 -14.71
CA GLU A 170 16.71 9.54 -13.54
C GLU A 170 16.31 8.63 -12.39
N LEU A 171 15.00 8.44 -12.15
CA LEU A 171 14.52 7.48 -11.17
C LEU A 171 14.96 6.05 -11.55
N ILE A 172 14.84 5.64 -12.81
CA ILE A 172 15.30 4.31 -13.26
C ILE A 172 16.80 4.15 -13.05
N LYS A 173 17.63 5.14 -13.41
CA LYS A 173 19.08 5.13 -13.16
C LYS A 173 19.41 4.97 -11.68
N THR A 174 18.72 5.71 -10.82
CA THR A 174 18.86 5.59 -9.37
C THR A 174 18.50 4.17 -8.90
N ALA A 175 17.43 3.58 -9.45
CA ALA A 175 16.98 2.25 -9.10
C ALA A 175 17.92 1.12 -9.58
N LEU A 176 18.68 1.33 -10.65
CA LEU A 176 19.74 0.41 -11.08
C LEU A 176 20.86 0.27 -10.05
N ASN A 177 21.03 1.29 -9.19
CA ASN A 177 21.99 1.32 -8.10
C ASN A 177 21.35 1.18 -6.71
N ASP A 178 20.09 0.69 -6.64
CA ASP A 178 19.41 0.50 -5.35
C ASP A 178 20.18 -0.47 -4.46
N ARG A 179 20.19 -0.20 -3.15
CA ARG A 179 20.85 -1.07 -2.16
C ARG A 179 20.33 -2.51 -2.16
N TYR A 180 19.04 -2.70 -2.50
CA TYR A 180 18.41 -4.02 -2.51
C TYR A 180 18.46 -4.63 -3.92
N HIS A 181 19.12 -5.79 -4.02
CA HIS A 181 19.33 -6.47 -5.31
C HIS A 181 18.03 -6.76 -6.09
N GLY A 182 16.94 -7.09 -5.38
CA GLY A 182 15.64 -7.37 -6.02
C GLY A 182 15.07 -6.15 -6.74
N LEU A 183 15.30 -4.93 -6.23
CA LEU A 183 14.89 -3.69 -6.92
C LEU A 183 15.84 -3.37 -8.10
N ARG A 184 17.14 -3.63 -7.97
CA ARG A 184 18.06 -3.50 -9.12
C ARG A 184 17.64 -4.43 -10.27
N SER A 185 17.39 -5.72 -9.97
CA SER A 185 16.92 -6.69 -10.96
C SER A 185 15.58 -6.27 -11.58
N PHE A 186 14.66 -5.74 -10.77
CA PHE A 186 13.39 -5.24 -11.28
C PHE A 186 13.58 -4.02 -12.17
N ALA A 187 14.43 -3.06 -11.79
CA ALA A 187 14.75 -1.90 -12.60
C ALA A 187 15.38 -2.30 -13.95
N ILE A 188 16.32 -3.25 -13.95
CA ILE A 188 16.90 -3.82 -15.18
C ILE A 188 15.82 -4.40 -16.09
N SER A 189 14.88 -5.18 -15.53
CA SER A 189 13.79 -5.79 -16.31
C SER A 189 12.83 -4.76 -16.92
N LYS A 190 12.77 -3.56 -16.36
CA LYS A 190 11.92 -2.43 -16.79
C LYS A 190 12.66 -1.41 -17.65
N ALA A 191 13.98 -1.40 -17.59
CA ALA A 191 14.82 -0.49 -18.37
C ALA A 191 14.76 -0.83 -19.87
N ASP A 192 14.47 0.17 -20.71
CA ASP A 192 14.61 0.02 -22.15
C ASP A 192 16.06 0.31 -22.55
N LEU A 193 16.89 -0.73 -22.59
CA LEU A 193 18.31 -0.62 -22.92
C LEU A 193 18.60 -0.16 -24.37
N ARG A 194 17.57 -0.06 -25.22
CA ARG A 194 17.70 0.55 -26.56
C ARG A 194 17.82 2.07 -26.47
N LYS A 195 17.30 2.67 -25.40
CA LYS A 195 17.46 4.10 -25.12
C LYS A 195 18.88 4.36 -24.60
N GLU A 196 19.68 5.14 -25.36
CA GLU A 196 21.06 5.46 -25.04
C GLU A 196 21.17 6.15 -23.66
N THR A 197 20.22 7.00 -23.32
CA THR A 197 20.16 7.70 -22.02
C THR A 197 20.07 6.77 -20.82
N ILE A 198 19.54 5.56 -21.00
CA ILE A 198 19.47 4.54 -19.95
C ILE A 198 20.73 3.67 -20.00
N ARG A 199 21.15 3.25 -21.22
CA ARG A 199 22.33 2.41 -21.41
C ARG A 199 23.62 3.04 -20.83
N ASN A 200 23.79 4.34 -20.94
CA ASN A 200 24.94 5.06 -20.39
C ASN A 200 24.87 5.30 -18.86
N GLY A 201 23.88 4.77 -18.20
CA GLY A 201 23.73 4.77 -16.73
C GLY A 201 24.16 3.48 -16.05
N PHE A 202 24.59 2.49 -16.85
CA PHE A 202 25.28 1.27 -16.41
C PHE A 202 26.78 1.51 -16.51
#